data_e6736984e5c37a23d7f31bd39192174b
#
_entry.id   e6736984e5c37a23d7f31bd39192174b
#
_cell.length_a   1.000
_cell.length_b   1.000
_cell.length_c   1.000
_cell.angle_alpha   90.00
_cell.angle_beta   90.00
_cell.angle_gamma   90.00
#
_symmetry.space_group_name_H-M   'P 1'
#
loop_
_entity.id
_entity.type
_entity.pdbx_description
1 polymer ?
#
loop_
_entity_poly.entity_id
_entity_poly.type
_entity_poly.pdbx_seq_one_letter_code
_entity_poly.pdbx_strand_id
1 'polypeptide(L)'
;MILEKEIEFILAIDALKNVNRRNFNLDNSRRENTAEHSWQVVVFAQILYPYARNKEKIDLPKVLKMLSIHDVVEIDAGDTFFYDEKANEGKFERELASAKRIFGILSEPLQSEFLNLWLEFEEGKTEEAIFANAVDRMIPFTLNCYNNGKSWTEAGVALEKVKQLLHPIIAQASDEMAATFDVLIQKALDEGKLK
;
A
#
# COMPACT_ATOMS: atom_id res chain seq x y z
N MET A 1 -10.89 -20.81 -25.08
CA MET A 1 -11.70 -19.55 -25.01
C MET A 1 -10.80 -18.41 -25.48
N ILE A 2 -11.30 -17.34 -26.14
CA ILE A 2 -10.42 -16.26 -26.65
C ILE A 2 -9.72 -15.51 -25.52
N LEU A 3 -10.38 -15.29 -24.39
CA LEU A 3 -9.82 -14.59 -23.21
C LEU A 3 -9.62 -15.55 -22.01
N GLU A 4 -9.12 -16.75 -22.27
CA GLU A 4 -9.06 -17.82 -21.26
C GLU A 4 -8.13 -17.45 -20.09
N LYS A 5 -6.94 -16.96 -20.38
CA LYS A 5 -5.95 -16.54 -19.37
C LYS A 5 -6.39 -15.30 -18.60
N GLU A 6 -6.98 -14.35 -19.27
CA GLU A 6 -7.51 -13.14 -18.65
C GLU A 6 -8.63 -13.46 -17.67
N ILE A 7 -9.53 -14.38 -18.04
CA ILE A 7 -10.58 -14.87 -17.12
C ILE A 7 -9.98 -15.65 -15.97
N GLU A 8 -9.00 -16.54 -16.22
CA GLU A 8 -8.28 -17.25 -15.15
C GLU A 8 -7.63 -16.28 -14.16
N PHE A 9 -6.97 -15.23 -14.66
CA PHE A 9 -6.38 -14.20 -13.82
C PHE A 9 -7.44 -13.46 -13.00
N ILE A 10 -8.56 -13.03 -13.61
CA ILE A 10 -9.67 -12.35 -12.91
C ILE A 10 -10.21 -13.23 -11.78
N LEU A 11 -10.37 -14.53 -12.01
CA LEU A 11 -10.83 -15.46 -10.99
C LEU A 11 -9.78 -15.68 -9.88
N ALA A 12 -8.49 -15.71 -10.24
CA ALA A 12 -7.41 -15.88 -9.27
C ALA A 12 -7.30 -14.68 -8.31
N ILE A 13 -7.43 -13.45 -8.81
CA ILE A 13 -7.33 -12.24 -7.97
C ILE A 13 -8.54 -12.06 -7.04
N ASP A 14 -9.65 -12.76 -7.23
CA ASP A 14 -10.78 -12.74 -6.29
C ASP A 14 -10.37 -13.19 -4.88
N ALA A 15 -9.34 -14.03 -4.78
CA ALA A 15 -8.79 -14.49 -3.51
C ALA A 15 -8.22 -13.34 -2.64
N LEU A 16 -7.87 -12.18 -3.23
CA LEU A 16 -7.38 -11.00 -2.49
C LEU A 16 -8.39 -10.49 -1.46
N LYS A 17 -9.68 -10.71 -1.69
CA LYS A 17 -10.76 -10.36 -0.75
C LYS A 17 -10.69 -11.13 0.58
N ASN A 18 -9.96 -12.26 0.61
CA ASN A 18 -9.78 -13.09 1.80
C ASN A 18 -8.45 -12.84 2.52
N VAL A 19 -7.59 -11.99 1.98
CA VAL A 19 -6.34 -11.57 2.64
C VAL A 19 -6.66 -10.45 3.61
N ASN A 20 -6.53 -10.72 4.91
CA ASN A 20 -6.79 -9.75 5.96
C ASN A 20 -5.51 -9.00 6.33
N ARG A 21 -5.59 -7.68 6.38
CA ARG A 21 -4.52 -6.80 6.84
C ARG A 21 -4.51 -6.68 8.36
N ARG A 22 -3.42 -6.20 8.94
CA ARG A 22 -3.35 -5.87 10.37
C ARG A 22 -4.15 -4.62 10.73
N ASN A 23 -4.39 -3.74 9.77
CA ASN A 23 -5.14 -2.52 9.96
C ASN A 23 -6.64 -2.78 10.13
N PHE A 24 -7.32 -1.90 10.87
CA PHE A 24 -8.77 -1.91 11.04
C PHE A 24 -9.43 -0.87 10.13
N ASN A 25 -10.67 -1.13 9.76
CA ASN A 25 -11.54 -0.12 9.18
C ASN A 25 -11.69 1.07 10.14
N LEU A 26 -12.07 2.23 9.62
CA LEU A 26 -12.21 3.46 10.39
C LEU A 26 -13.13 3.31 11.61
N ASP A 27 -14.20 2.54 11.48
CA ASP A 27 -15.18 2.27 12.56
C ASP A 27 -14.74 1.18 13.55
N ASN A 28 -13.58 0.60 13.36
CA ASN A 28 -13.04 -0.51 14.18
C ASN A 28 -13.88 -1.79 14.18
N SER A 29 -14.86 -1.95 13.27
CA SER A 29 -15.76 -3.10 13.23
C SER A 29 -15.07 -4.41 12.88
N ARG A 30 -14.08 -4.33 11.99
CA ARG A 30 -13.27 -5.47 11.52
C ARG A 30 -11.92 -5.03 10.96
N ARG A 31 -11.07 -5.99 10.70
CA ARG A 31 -9.87 -5.75 9.90
C ARG A 31 -10.24 -5.46 8.45
N GLU A 32 -9.46 -4.58 7.84
CA GLU A 32 -9.49 -4.32 6.41
C GLU A 32 -8.99 -5.55 5.65
N ASN A 33 -9.54 -5.85 4.46
CA ASN A 33 -8.92 -6.78 3.55
C ASN A 33 -8.10 -6.05 2.47
N THR A 34 -7.18 -6.77 1.84
CA THR A 34 -6.23 -6.18 0.89
C THR A 34 -6.91 -5.63 -0.37
N ALA A 35 -8.02 -6.21 -0.82
CA ALA A 35 -8.76 -5.70 -1.98
C ALA A 35 -9.42 -4.33 -1.69
N GLU A 36 -9.96 -4.13 -0.47
CA GLU A 36 -10.52 -2.84 -0.03
C GLU A 36 -9.43 -1.77 0.06
N HIS A 37 -8.28 -2.15 0.62
CA HIS A 37 -7.11 -1.29 0.68
C HIS A 37 -6.66 -0.86 -0.73
N SER A 38 -6.47 -1.81 -1.64
CA SER A 38 -6.04 -1.54 -3.01
C SER A 38 -7.00 -0.60 -3.74
N TRP A 39 -8.33 -0.75 -3.54
CA TRP A 39 -9.30 0.21 -4.06
C TRP A 39 -9.13 1.60 -3.44
N GLN A 40 -8.98 1.67 -2.12
CA GLN A 40 -8.90 2.94 -1.41
C GLN A 40 -7.63 3.72 -1.77
N VAL A 41 -6.47 3.07 -1.90
CA VAL A 41 -5.22 3.74 -2.32
C VAL A 41 -5.31 4.30 -3.74
N VAL A 42 -5.98 3.61 -4.66
CA VAL A 42 -6.20 4.12 -6.03
C VAL A 42 -7.06 5.39 -6.03
N VAL A 43 -8.11 5.45 -5.20
CA VAL A 43 -8.93 6.66 -5.04
C VAL A 43 -8.11 7.78 -4.39
N PHE A 44 -7.35 7.43 -3.35
CA PHE A 44 -6.58 8.41 -2.58
C PHE A 44 -5.44 9.03 -3.40
N ALA A 45 -4.79 8.25 -4.26
CA ALA A 45 -3.77 8.76 -5.18
C ALA A 45 -4.31 9.86 -6.10
N GLN A 46 -5.54 9.73 -6.60
CA GLN A 46 -6.16 10.75 -7.44
C GLN A 46 -6.42 12.06 -6.67
N ILE A 47 -6.79 11.94 -5.39
CA ILE A 47 -7.06 13.11 -4.51
C ILE A 47 -5.75 13.81 -4.14
N LEU A 48 -4.67 13.05 -3.90
CA LEU A 48 -3.39 13.60 -3.46
C LEU A 48 -2.46 14.00 -4.61
N TYR A 49 -2.70 13.54 -5.83
CA TYR A 49 -1.88 13.86 -7.00
C TYR A 49 -1.61 15.37 -7.19
N PRO A 50 -2.57 16.29 -6.98
CA PRO A 50 -2.30 17.73 -7.09
C PRO A 50 -1.18 18.25 -6.18
N TYR A 51 -0.89 17.53 -5.09
CA TYR A 51 0.11 17.86 -4.07
C TYR A 51 1.42 17.09 -4.25
N ALA A 52 1.52 16.22 -5.25
CA ALA A 52 2.74 15.45 -5.50
C ALA A 52 3.89 16.38 -5.91
N ARG A 53 5.08 16.15 -5.32
CA ARG A 53 6.32 16.77 -5.75
C ARG A 53 6.62 16.32 -7.20
N ASN A 54 7.09 17.23 -8.04
CA ASN A 54 7.37 16.91 -9.44
C ASN A 54 6.18 16.28 -10.21
N LYS A 55 4.94 16.66 -9.88
CA LYS A 55 3.73 16.09 -10.48
C LYS A 55 3.72 16.10 -12.00
N GLU A 56 4.41 17.06 -12.63
CA GLU A 56 4.56 17.16 -14.09
C GLU A 56 5.40 16.03 -14.70
N LYS A 57 6.14 15.28 -13.89
CA LYS A 57 6.91 14.10 -14.29
C LYS A 57 6.21 12.79 -14.01
N ILE A 58 5.08 12.82 -13.26
CA ILE A 58 4.35 11.64 -12.83
C ILE A 58 3.27 11.31 -13.86
N ASP A 59 3.33 10.13 -14.42
CA ASP A 59 2.23 9.53 -15.18
C ASP A 59 1.18 8.97 -14.21
N LEU A 60 0.13 9.76 -13.90
CA LEU A 60 -0.92 9.33 -12.99
C LEU A 60 -1.62 8.03 -13.42
N PRO A 61 -2.02 7.81 -14.68
CA PRO A 61 -2.51 6.51 -15.14
C PRO A 61 -1.59 5.34 -14.78
N LYS A 62 -0.28 5.50 -14.89
CA LYS A 62 0.70 4.48 -14.50
C LYS A 62 0.69 4.24 -12.98
N VAL A 63 0.64 5.31 -12.17
CA VAL A 63 0.50 5.22 -10.71
C VAL A 63 -0.75 4.43 -10.32
N LEU A 64 -1.90 4.76 -10.93
CA LEU A 64 -3.17 4.08 -10.62
C LEU A 64 -3.12 2.59 -11.00
N LYS A 65 -2.51 2.24 -12.14
CA LYS A 65 -2.29 0.86 -12.54
C LYS A 65 -1.37 0.15 -11.55
N MET A 66 -0.25 0.75 -11.15
CA MET A 66 0.70 0.25 -10.16
C MET A 66 -0.02 -0.05 -8.83
N LEU A 67 -0.74 0.93 -8.29
CA LEU A 67 -1.48 0.78 -7.03
C LEU A 67 -2.64 -0.24 -7.11
N SER A 68 -3.22 -0.45 -8.28
CA SER A 68 -4.29 -1.46 -8.44
C SER A 68 -3.78 -2.90 -8.34
N ILE A 69 -2.47 -3.12 -8.50
CA ILE A 69 -1.87 -4.47 -8.55
C ILE A 69 -0.79 -4.71 -7.49
N HIS A 70 -0.34 -3.67 -6.75
CA HIS A 70 0.84 -3.76 -5.88
C HIS A 70 0.72 -4.87 -4.82
N ASP A 71 -0.45 -5.03 -4.23
CA ASP A 71 -0.73 -6.01 -3.18
C ASP A 71 -1.35 -7.33 -3.69
N VAL A 72 -1.54 -7.50 -5.02
CA VAL A 72 -2.07 -8.78 -5.57
C VAL A 72 -1.18 -9.96 -5.20
N VAL A 73 0.09 -9.73 -5.01
CA VAL A 73 1.09 -10.73 -4.58
C VAL A 73 0.81 -11.29 -3.19
N GLU A 74 0.08 -10.58 -2.34
CA GLU A 74 -0.29 -11.03 -1.00
C GLU A 74 -1.26 -12.22 -0.99
N ILE A 75 -1.86 -12.56 -2.12
CA ILE A 75 -2.69 -13.77 -2.24
C ILE A 75 -1.93 -15.03 -1.79
N ASP A 76 -0.65 -15.14 -2.15
CA ASP A 76 0.20 -16.26 -1.74
C ASP A 76 1.13 -15.90 -0.58
N ALA A 77 1.65 -14.67 -0.56
CA ALA A 77 2.63 -14.23 0.44
C ALA A 77 1.98 -13.88 1.79
N GLY A 78 0.70 -13.49 1.78
CA GLY A 78 0.01 -12.88 2.93
C GLY A 78 0.42 -11.43 3.17
N ASP A 79 -0.46 -10.64 3.82
CA ASP A 79 -0.14 -9.29 4.27
C ASP A 79 1.00 -9.32 5.29
N THR A 80 2.04 -8.53 5.06
CA THR A 80 3.16 -8.37 5.99
C THR A 80 3.07 -7.02 6.68
N PHE A 81 2.83 -7.04 7.99
CA PHE A 81 2.70 -5.81 8.77
C PHE A 81 4.01 -5.00 8.75
N PHE A 82 3.93 -3.76 8.29
CA PHE A 82 5.09 -2.91 8.02
C PHE A 82 6.04 -2.74 9.21
N TYR A 83 5.52 -2.78 10.44
CA TYR A 83 6.28 -2.61 11.68
C TYR A 83 6.84 -3.92 12.26
N ASP A 84 6.53 -5.07 11.66
CA ASP A 84 7.01 -6.38 12.11
C ASP A 84 8.32 -6.75 11.40
N GLU A 85 9.46 -6.45 12.04
CA GLU A 85 10.80 -6.67 11.49
C GLU A 85 11.03 -8.14 11.11
N LYS A 86 10.57 -9.08 11.96
CA LYS A 86 10.75 -10.50 11.71
C LYS A 86 9.92 -10.99 10.52
N ALA A 87 8.69 -10.52 10.38
CA ALA A 87 7.84 -10.87 9.23
C ALA A 87 8.38 -10.28 7.92
N ASN A 88 9.08 -9.14 7.99
CA ASN A 88 9.70 -8.50 6.83
C ASN A 88 10.96 -9.22 6.34
N GLU A 89 11.57 -10.12 7.13
CA GLU A 89 12.69 -10.93 6.66
C GLU A 89 12.27 -11.84 5.49
N GLY A 90 12.94 -11.70 4.34
CA GLY A 90 12.62 -12.46 3.11
C GLY A 90 11.25 -12.12 2.50
N LYS A 91 10.63 -10.98 2.87
CA LYS A 91 9.36 -10.54 2.28
C LYS A 91 9.47 -10.43 0.76
N PHE A 92 10.49 -9.74 0.27
CA PHE A 92 10.65 -9.52 -1.16
C PHE A 92 10.71 -10.82 -1.96
N GLU A 93 11.44 -11.83 -1.49
CA GLU A 93 11.57 -13.13 -2.16
C GLU A 93 10.23 -13.89 -2.21
N ARG A 94 9.46 -13.84 -1.11
CA ARG A 94 8.12 -14.47 -1.05
C ARG A 94 7.16 -13.78 -2.02
N GLU A 95 7.14 -12.45 -2.02
CA GLU A 95 6.27 -11.66 -2.89
C GLU A 95 6.68 -11.74 -4.36
N LEU A 96 7.98 -11.79 -4.66
CA LEU A 96 8.48 -12.00 -6.03
C LEU A 96 8.05 -13.38 -6.57
N ALA A 97 8.09 -14.41 -5.73
CA ALA A 97 7.61 -15.74 -6.14
C ALA A 97 6.11 -15.71 -6.45
N SER A 98 5.32 -15.04 -5.62
CA SER A 98 3.88 -14.83 -5.84
C SER A 98 3.62 -14.01 -7.11
N ALA A 99 4.33 -12.88 -7.30
CA ALA A 99 4.23 -12.04 -8.50
C ALA A 99 4.43 -12.85 -9.78
N LYS A 100 5.51 -13.63 -9.83
CA LYS A 100 5.81 -14.50 -10.99
C LYS A 100 4.72 -15.53 -11.25
N ARG A 101 4.13 -16.10 -10.20
CA ARG A 101 3.04 -17.07 -10.34
C ARG A 101 1.75 -16.41 -10.81
N ILE A 102 1.32 -15.34 -10.13
CA ILE A 102 0.00 -14.73 -10.35
C ILE A 102 -0.02 -13.98 -11.68
N PHE A 103 0.96 -13.10 -11.93
CA PHE A 103 1.04 -12.37 -13.20
C PHE A 103 1.38 -13.31 -14.37
N GLY A 104 2.05 -14.44 -14.09
CA GLY A 104 2.32 -15.50 -15.07
C GLY A 104 1.07 -16.21 -15.61
N ILE A 105 -0.11 -16.02 -15.01
CA ILE A 105 -1.38 -16.49 -15.56
C ILE A 105 -1.73 -15.73 -16.84
N LEU A 106 -1.41 -14.43 -16.89
CA LEU A 106 -1.69 -13.57 -18.03
C LEU A 106 -0.86 -13.94 -19.27
N SER A 107 -1.39 -13.59 -20.43
CA SER A 107 -0.63 -13.64 -21.67
C SER A 107 0.28 -12.41 -21.83
N GLU A 108 1.37 -12.55 -22.60
CA GLU A 108 2.13 -11.38 -23.03
C GLU A 108 1.25 -10.47 -23.93
N PRO A 109 1.41 -9.14 -23.84
CA PRO A 109 2.42 -8.42 -23.07
C PRO A 109 2.03 -8.08 -21.62
N LEU A 110 0.80 -8.41 -21.17
CA LEU A 110 0.29 -8.04 -19.84
C LEU A 110 1.05 -8.68 -18.69
N GLN A 111 1.50 -9.93 -18.87
CA GLN A 111 2.33 -10.63 -17.89
C GLN A 111 3.58 -9.81 -17.53
N SER A 112 4.35 -9.44 -18.55
CA SER A 112 5.58 -8.64 -18.37
C SER A 112 5.28 -7.24 -17.86
N GLU A 113 4.22 -6.62 -18.32
CA GLU A 113 3.82 -5.27 -17.89
C GLU A 113 3.50 -5.25 -16.39
N PHE A 114 2.69 -6.19 -15.89
CA PHE A 114 2.29 -6.21 -14.48
C PHE A 114 3.47 -6.57 -13.56
N LEU A 115 4.30 -7.52 -13.98
CA LEU A 115 5.51 -7.85 -13.22
C LEU A 115 6.47 -6.66 -13.13
N ASN A 116 6.68 -5.94 -14.22
CA ASN A 116 7.57 -4.77 -14.24
C ASN A 116 7.02 -3.62 -13.41
N LEU A 117 5.70 -3.37 -13.44
CA LEU A 117 5.06 -2.35 -12.61
C LEU A 117 5.18 -2.68 -11.10
N TRP A 118 5.01 -3.94 -10.74
CA TRP A 118 5.19 -4.39 -9.37
C TRP A 118 6.66 -4.24 -8.92
N LEU A 119 7.63 -4.64 -9.76
CA LEU A 119 9.04 -4.45 -9.46
C LEU A 119 9.41 -2.98 -9.31
N GLU A 120 8.87 -2.11 -10.15
CA GLU A 120 9.09 -0.66 -10.07
C GLU A 120 8.53 -0.09 -8.75
N PHE A 121 7.35 -0.55 -8.31
CA PHE A 121 6.78 -0.17 -7.01
C PHE A 121 7.69 -0.58 -5.86
N GLU A 122 8.17 -1.83 -5.85
CA GLU A 122 9.06 -2.36 -4.82
C GLU A 122 10.43 -1.65 -4.80
N GLU A 123 10.96 -1.27 -5.97
CA GLU A 123 12.21 -0.49 -6.03
C GLU A 123 12.06 0.93 -5.50
N GLY A 124 10.90 1.56 -5.63
CA GLY A 124 10.60 2.88 -5.09
C GLY A 124 11.48 4.02 -5.60
N LYS A 125 11.99 3.93 -6.84
CA LYS A 125 13.00 4.87 -7.35
C LYS A 125 12.46 5.90 -8.35
N THR A 126 11.42 5.55 -9.11
CA THR A 126 10.79 6.47 -10.07
C THR A 126 9.86 7.43 -9.35
N GLU A 127 9.56 8.58 -9.94
CA GLU A 127 8.64 9.57 -9.35
C GLU A 127 7.25 8.94 -9.11
N GLU A 128 6.80 8.07 -10.04
CA GLU A 128 5.56 7.31 -9.88
C GLU A 128 5.60 6.37 -8.68
N ALA A 129 6.67 5.59 -8.55
CA ALA A 129 6.82 4.64 -7.45
C ALA A 129 6.98 5.34 -6.09
N ILE A 130 7.73 6.44 -6.03
CA ILE A 130 7.88 7.28 -4.83
C ILE A 130 6.51 7.79 -4.38
N PHE A 131 5.72 8.35 -5.31
CA PHE A 131 4.39 8.85 -5.00
C PHE A 131 3.43 7.72 -4.61
N ALA A 132 3.43 6.61 -5.34
CA ALA A 132 2.61 5.44 -5.03
C ALA A 132 2.89 4.88 -3.63
N ASN A 133 4.16 4.69 -3.28
CA ASN A 133 4.57 4.22 -1.94
C ASN A 133 4.13 5.19 -0.84
N ALA A 134 4.25 6.50 -1.05
CA ALA A 134 3.81 7.47 -0.05
C ALA A 134 2.29 7.44 0.16
N VAL A 135 1.50 7.30 -0.90
CA VAL A 135 0.04 7.17 -0.84
C VAL A 135 -0.35 5.89 -0.11
N ASP A 136 0.27 4.77 -0.44
CA ASP A 136 0.04 3.48 0.22
C ASP A 136 0.29 3.56 1.73
N ARG A 137 1.37 4.21 2.17
CA ARG A 137 1.68 4.39 3.59
C ARG A 137 0.77 5.41 4.29
N MET A 138 0.32 6.43 3.57
CA MET A 138 -0.50 7.51 4.15
C MET A 138 -1.91 7.04 4.54
N ILE A 139 -2.51 6.08 3.83
CA ILE A 139 -3.86 5.57 4.14
C ILE A 139 -3.94 4.88 5.50
N PRO A 140 -3.21 3.77 5.75
CA PRO A 140 -3.29 3.09 7.02
C PRO A 140 -2.84 3.98 8.18
N PHE A 141 -1.88 4.87 7.95
CA PHE A 141 -1.50 5.90 8.90
C PHE A 141 -2.68 6.81 9.26
N THR A 142 -3.36 7.37 8.26
CA THR A 142 -4.51 8.24 8.47
C THR A 142 -5.63 7.52 9.22
N LEU A 143 -5.98 6.31 8.81
CA LEU A 143 -7.01 5.52 9.50
C LEU A 143 -6.66 5.29 10.98
N ASN A 144 -5.41 4.96 11.30
CA ASN A 144 -4.97 4.78 12.68
C ASN A 144 -5.06 6.07 13.50
N CYS A 145 -4.75 7.23 12.93
CA CYS A 145 -4.93 8.52 13.63
C CYS A 145 -6.39 8.79 14.00
N TYR A 146 -7.36 8.27 13.23
CA TYR A 146 -8.79 8.50 13.46
C TYR A 146 -9.52 7.35 14.17
N ASN A 147 -8.98 6.12 14.15
CA ASN A 147 -9.59 4.94 14.79
C ASN A 147 -8.98 4.58 16.16
N ASN A 148 -8.37 5.55 16.83
CA ASN A 148 -7.69 5.42 18.14
C ASN A 148 -6.41 4.56 18.10
N GLY A 149 -5.73 4.47 16.96
CA GLY A 149 -4.48 3.74 16.80
C GLY A 149 -4.59 2.25 17.10
N LYS A 150 -5.76 1.65 16.83
CA LYS A 150 -6.08 0.29 17.27
C LYS A 150 -5.05 -0.73 16.82
N SER A 151 -4.63 -0.71 15.55
CA SER A 151 -3.63 -1.66 15.06
C SER A 151 -2.24 -1.43 15.66
N TRP A 152 -1.86 -0.18 15.93
CA TRP A 152 -0.60 0.14 16.60
C TRP A 152 -0.61 -0.30 18.06
N THR A 153 -1.71 -0.06 18.78
CA THR A 153 -1.88 -0.47 20.18
C THR A 153 -1.82 -2.00 20.31
N GLU A 154 -2.53 -2.74 19.45
CA GLU A 154 -2.51 -4.21 19.45
C GLU A 154 -1.12 -4.78 19.16
N ALA A 155 -0.35 -4.11 18.30
CA ALA A 155 0.98 -4.56 17.91
C ALA A 155 2.12 -3.97 18.77
N GLY A 156 1.81 -3.10 19.73
CA GLY A 156 2.81 -2.44 20.59
C GLY A 156 3.75 -1.51 19.80
N VAL A 157 3.25 -0.87 18.73
CA VAL A 157 4.04 0.03 17.90
C VAL A 157 4.17 1.39 18.58
N ALA A 158 5.41 1.80 18.87
CA ALA A 158 5.70 3.12 19.41
C ALA A 158 5.57 4.21 18.34
N LEU A 159 5.13 5.39 18.76
CA LEU A 159 4.96 6.55 17.87
C LEU A 159 6.26 6.95 17.17
N GLU A 160 7.37 6.92 17.89
CA GLU A 160 8.69 7.22 17.34
C GLU A 160 9.02 6.31 16.17
N LYS A 161 8.65 5.02 16.26
CA LYS A 161 8.83 4.05 15.16
C LYS A 161 7.94 4.41 13.96
N VAL A 162 6.70 4.85 14.20
CA VAL A 162 5.81 5.32 13.13
C VAL A 162 6.44 6.50 12.40
N LYS A 163 6.88 7.51 13.13
CA LYS A 163 7.54 8.70 12.55
C LYS A 163 8.81 8.33 11.79
N GLN A 164 9.68 7.55 12.41
CA GLN A 164 10.96 7.17 11.82
C GLN A 164 10.80 6.43 10.49
N LEU A 165 9.82 5.55 10.39
CA LEU A 165 9.63 4.72 9.20
C LEU A 165 8.79 5.39 8.11
N LEU A 166 7.71 6.11 8.47
CA LEU A 166 6.78 6.64 7.48
C LEU A 166 7.12 8.06 7.01
N HIS A 167 7.56 8.95 7.92
CA HIS A 167 7.76 10.35 7.56
C HIS A 167 8.75 10.53 6.40
N PRO A 168 9.92 9.83 6.32
CA PRO A 168 10.84 9.99 5.19
C PRO A 168 10.22 9.60 3.85
N ILE A 169 9.42 8.53 3.82
CA ILE A 169 8.76 8.04 2.60
C ILE A 169 7.75 9.09 2.11
N ILE A 170 6.93 9.61 3.02
CA ILE A 170 5.90 10.59 2.71
C ILE A 170 6.52 11.94 2.28
N ALA A 171 7.55 12.40 3.00
CA ALA A 171 8.23 13.66 2.72
C ALA A 171 9.00 13.66 1.38
N GLN A 172 9.44 12.49 0.91
CA GLN A 172 10.04 12.37 -0.41
C GLN A 172 9.03 12.67 -1.53
N ALA A 173 7.77 12.31 -1.34
CA ALA A 173 6.71 12.44 -2.35
C ALA A 173 6.00 13.80 -2.32
N SER A 174 5.85 14.44 -1.15
CA SER A 174 5.07 15.68 -1.00
C SER A 174 5.34 16.39 0.31
N ASP A 175 5.59 17.70 0.24
CA ASP A 175 5.74 18.55 1.42
C ASP A 175 4.41 18.72 2.16
N GLU A 176 3.29 18.82 1.43
CA GLU A 176 1.95 18.95 2.02
C GLU A 176 1.50 17.67 2.70
N MET A 177 1.82 16.50 2.14
CA MET A 177 1.54 15.23 2.80
C MET A 177 2.37 15.07 4.08
N ALA A 178 3.65 15.47 4.06
CA ALA A 178 4.51 15.44 5.25
C ALA A 178 4.01 16.39 6.34
N ALA A 179 3.64 17.62 5.99
CA ALA A 179 3.05 18.56 6.93
C ALA A 179 1.73 18.03 7.52
N THR A 180 0.89 17.41 6.70
CA THR A 180 -0.36 16.76 7.14
C THR A 180 -0.08 15.59 8.09
N PHE A 181 0.94 14.78 7.79
CA PHE A 181 1.38 13.70 8.65
C PHE A 181 1.75 14.21 10.06
N ASP A 182 2.54 15.28 10.16
CA ASP A 182 2.95 15.85 11.44
C ASP A 182 1.76 16.39 12.24
N VAL A 183 0.82 17.07 11.58
CA VAL A 183 -0.41 17.58 12.21
C VAL A 183 -1.28 16.43 12.73
N LEU A 184 -1.45 15.36 11.95
CA LEU A 184 -2.27 14.21 12.35
C LEU A 184 -1.67 13.47 13.54
N ILE A 185 -0.36 13.29 13.56
CA ILE A 185 0.35 12.68 14.70
C ILE A 185 0.16 13.53 15.96
N GLN A 186 0.40 14.84 15.86
CA GLN A 186 0.27 15.72 17.02
C GLN A 186 -1.16 15.69 17.57
N LYS A 187 -2.15 15.76 16.70
CA LYS A 187 -3.56 15.63 17.09
C LYS A 187 -3.85 14.30 17.78
N ALA A 188 -3.35 13.19 17.27
CA ALA A 188 -3.56 11.87 17.87
C ALA A 188 -2.89 11.74 19.25
N LEU A 189 -1.74 12.40 19.47
CA LEU A 189 -1.09 12.52 20.78
C LEU A 189 -1.90 13.35 21.75
N ASP A 190 -2.34 14.54 21.34
CA ASP A 190 -3.12 15.46 22.18
C ASP A 190 -4.45 14.85 22.63
N GLU A 191 -5.03 14.00 21.79
CA GLU A 191 -6.26 13.27 22.07
C GLU A 191 -6.01 11.95 22.85
N GLY A 192 -4.77 11.63 23.20
CA GLY A 192 -4.39 10.42 23.94
C GLY A 192 -4.63 9.10 23.20
N LYS A 193 -4.72 9.16 21.86
CA LYS A 193 -4.93 8.00 20.99
C LYS A 193 -3.63 7.23 20.71
N LEU A 194 -2.50 7.85 20.95
CA LEU A 194 -1.16 7.30 20.82
C LEU A 194 -0.39 7.50 22.11
N LYS A 195 0.52 6.59 22.43
CA LYS A 195 1.42 6.66 23.58
C LYS A 195 2.86 6.64 23.10
#